data_12c92dc4abc5fbb7f9909a7b61210128
#
_entry.id   12c92dc4abc5fbb7f9909a7b61210128
#
_cell.length_a   1.000
_cell.length_b   1.000
_cell.length_c   1.000
_cell.angle_alpha   90.00
_cell.angle_beta   90.00
_cell.angle_gamma   90.00
#
_symmetry.space_group_name_H-M   'P 1'
#
loop_
_entity.id
_entity.type
_entity.pdbx_description
1 polymer ?
#
loop_
_entity_poly.entity_id
_entity_poly.type
_entity_poly.pdbx_seq_one_letter_code
_entity_poly.pdbx_strand_id
1 'polypeptide(L)'
;MAINVAFVGAVGSGKTTLAQGVVLPLKLMDIDAVFVSEPARIFLRRSGPYSHYLEDFPIFLETSQQEEEMQEHQFLVYDSASFVAAAYMQFHHPRDLNQAEEQKWEYCYRLLYGLARDRIQHFQQIFYVPSGKFPLGEDPHRRWKEEEAAGLDRVLHAFLDANSVPYHEVQSVDINQRLQEICSVLKEGGLINEMPNL
;
A
#
# COMPACT_ATOMS: atom_id res chain seq x y z
N MET A 1 -2.43 -20.33 -7.42
CA MET A 1 -2.91 -18.97 -7.02
C MET A 1 -1.71 -18.25 -6.45
N ALA A 2 -1.42 -17.05 -6.92
CA ALA A 2 -0.29 -16.27 -6.42
C ALA A 2 -0.46 -15.90 -4.94
N ILE A 3 0.65 -15.82 -4.21
CA ILE A 3 0.68 -15.25 -2.86
C ILE A 3 0.86 -13.73 -3.01
N ASN A 4 -0.12 -12.96 -2.58
CA ASN A 4 -0.11 -11.51 -2.65
C ASN A 4 0.22 -10.91 -1.28
N VAL A 5 1.30 -10.14 -1.21
CA VAL A 5 1.77 -9.45 0.00
C VAL A 5 1.84 -7.96 -0.25
N ALA A 6 1.15 -7.16 0.54
CA ALA A 6 1.14 -5.71 0.39
C ALA A 6 1.91 -5.01 1.52
N PHE A 7 2.69 -3.99 1.14
CA PHE A 7 3.27 -3.03 2.06
C PHE A 7 2.48 -1.73 1.98
N VAL A 8 1.80 -1.37 3.07
CA VAL A 8 0.96 -0.17 3.15
C VAL A 8 1.46 0.77 4.25
N GLY A 9 1.12 2.03 4.15
CA GLY A 9 1.55 3.09 5.08
C GLY A 9 1.68 4.42 4.34
N ALA A 10 1.94 5.49 5.06
CA ALA A 10 2.06 6.82 4.47
C ALA A 10 3.32 6.97 3.60
N VAL A 11 3.35 8.07 2.88
CA VAL A 11 4.50 8.45 2.04
C VAL A 11 5.76 8.60 2.90
N GLY A 12 6.90 8.12 2.40
CA GLY A 12 8.18 8.21 3.10
C GLY A 12 8.39 7.20 4.23
N SER A 13 7.46 6.28 4.50
CA SER A 13 7.61 5.26 5.54
C SER A 13 8.65 4.16 5.23
N GLY A 14 9.15 4.08 3.98
CA GLY A 14 10.13 3.07 3.55
C GLY A 14 9.54 1.81 2.93
N LYS A 15 8.25 1.80 2.59
CA LYS A 15 7.56 0.67 1.94
C LYS A 15 8.30 0.12 0.73
N THR A 16 8.64 0.99 -0.21
CA THR A 16 9.33 0.63 -1.46
C THR A 16 10.63 -0.13 -1.18
N THR A 17 11.43 0.38 -0.22
CA THR A 17 12.69 -0.25 0.16
C THR A 17 12.48 -1.64 0.76
N LEU A 18 11.47 -1.79 1.61
CA LEU A 18 11.13 -3.07 2.23
C LEU A 18 10.58 -4.06 1.21
N ALA A 19 9.62 -3.62 0.37
CA ALA A 19 9.04 -4.46 -0.67
C ALA A 19 10.10 -4.98 -1.65
N GLN A 20 11.02 -4.12 -2.11
CA GLN A 20 12.15 -4.53 -2.95
C GLN A 20 13.12 -5.45 -2.20
N GLY A 21 13.41 -5.11 -0.93
CA GLY A 21 14.33 -5.87 -0.09
C GLY A 21 13.87 -7.30 0.19
N VAL A 22 12.58 -7.58 0.20
CA VAL A 22 12.00 -8.93 0.40
C VAL A 22 12.07 -9.78 -0.87
N VAL A 23 11.99 -9.17 -2.06
CA VAL A 23 11.94 -9.94 -3.31
C VAL A 23 13.24 -10.70 -3.59
N LEU A 24 14.40 -10.09 -3.35
CA LEU A 24 15.68 -10.74 -3.62
C LEU A 24 15.90 -12.00 -2.78
N PRO A 25 15.73 -11.97 -1.44
CA PRO A 25 15.79 -13.18 -0.62
C PRO A 25 14.84 -14.30 -1.08
N LEU A 26 13.61 -13.95 -1.47
CA LEU A 26 12.65 -14.95 -1.98
C LEU A 26 13.14 -15.60 -3.28
N LYS A 27 13.71 -14.82 -4.20
CA LYS A 27 14.31 -15.35 -5.43
C LYS A 27 15.51 -16.27 -5.17
N LEU A 28 16.32 -15.97 -4.15
CA LEU A 28 17.45 -16.83 -3.76
C LEU A 28 16.99 -18.16 -3.15
N MET A 29 15.71 -18.26 -2.77
CA MET A 29 15.05 -19.50 -2.32
C MET A 29 14.30 -20.21 -3.46
N ASP A 30 14.59 -19.88 -4.73
CA ASP A 30 13.91 -20.40 -5.92
C ASP A 30 12.40 -20.13 -5.96
N ILE A 31 11.93 -19.08 -5.26
CA ILE A 31 10.54 -18.60 -5.33
C ILE A 31 10.45 -17.58 -6.48
N ASP A 32 9.53 -17.80 -7.42
CA ASP A 32 9.22 -16.82 -8.47
C ASP A 32 8.50 -15.61 -7.87
N ALA A 33 9.28 -14.71 -7.26
CA ALA A 33 8.80 -13.51 -6.58
C ALA A 33 9.00 -12.27 -7.46
N VAL A 34 7.99 -11.40 -7.53
CA VAL A 34 8.03 -10.17 -8.31
C VAL A 34 7.65 -8.96 -7.45
N PHE A 35 8.42 -7.89 -7.61
CA PHE A 35 8.08 -6.58 -7.06
C PHE A 35 7.08 -5.87 -7.96
N VAL A 36 5.95 -5.46 -7.38
CA VAL A 36 4.91 -4.68 -8.06
C VAL A 36 5.01 -3.24 -7.58
N SER A 37 5.44 -2.35 -8.47
CA SER A 37 5.64 -0.94 -8.14
C SER A 37 4.32 -0.20 -7.94
N GLU A 38 4.33 0.88 -7.14
CA GLU A 38 3.18 1.74 -6.89
C GLU A 38 2.71 2.47 -8.17
N PRO A 39 1.53 2.13 -8.74
CA PRO A 39 1.03 2.77 -9.96
C PRO A 39 0.66 4.24 -9.77
N ALA A 40 0.25 4.64 -8.56
CA ALA A 40 -0.07 6.04 -8.25
C ALA A 40 1.08 6.99 -8.61
N ARG A 41 2.35 6.57 -8.38
CA ARG A 41 3.53 7.36 -8.76
C ARG A 41 3.64 7.52 -10.28
N ILE A 42 3.31 6.49 -11.04
CA ILE A 42 3.32 6.53 -12.51
C ILE A 42 2.20 7.43 -13.02
N PHE A 43 1.01 7.29 -12.45
CA PHE A 43 -0.15 8.12 -12.77
C PHE A 43 0.16 9.61 -12.54
N LEU A 44 0.65 9.98 -11.36
CA LEU A 44 0.97 11.38 -11.01
C LEU A 44 2.09 11.98 -11.88
N ARG A 45 3.04 11.17 -12.37
CA ARG A 45 4.05 11.63 -13.33
C ARG A 45 3.46 11.97 -14.69
N ARG A 46 2.39 11.29 -15.12
CA ARG A 46 1.71 11.53 -16.39
C ARG A 46 0.69 12.65 -16.32
N SER A 47 -0.10 12.69 -15.23
CA SER A 47 -1.25 13.59 -15.07
C SER A 47 -0.93 14.86 -14.32
N GLY A 48 0.26 14.96 -13.69
CA GLY A 48 0.63 16.06 -12.82
C GLY A 48 0.31 15.78 -11.34
N PRO A 49 0.54 16.78 -10.47
CA PRO A 49 0.26 16.64 -9.04
C PRO A 49 -1.23 16.35 -8.80
N TYR A 50 -1.51 15.55 -7.78
CA TYR A 50 -2.87 15.25 -7.33
C TYR A 50 -3.67 16.56 -7.13
N SER A 51 -4.81 16.66 -7.78
CA SER A 51 -5.62 17.87 -7.84
C SER A 51 -7.09 17.65 -7.46
N HIS A 52 -7.59 16.43 -7.57
CA HIS A 52 -8.98 16.13 -7.34
C HIS A 52 -9.20 14.70 -6.84
N TYR A 53 -10.10 14.51 -5.86
CA TYR A 53 -10.40 13.21 -5.26
C TYR A 53 -10.86 12.12 -6.25
N LEU A 54 -11.39 12.50 -7.41
CA LEU A 54 -11.77 11.55 -8.44
C LEU A 54 -10.56 10.86 -9.12
N GLU A 55 -9.36 11.39 -8.93
CA GLU A 55 -8.12 10.76 -9.44
C GLU A 55 -7.81 9.43 -8.74
N ASP A 56 -8.36 9.20 -7.56
CA ASP A 56 -8.23 7.91 -6.85
C ASP A 56 -8.91 6.76 -7.62
N PHE A 57 -9.92 7.01 -8.46
CA PHE A 57 -10.53 5.97 -9.30
C PHE A 57 -9.61 5.43 -10.39
N PRO A 58 -9.04 6.26 -11.29
CA PRO A 58 -8.10 5.75 -12.28
C PRO A 58 -6.85 5.14 -11.63
N ILE A 59 -6.36 5.66 -10.51
CA ILE A 59 -5.27 5.06 -9.75
C ILE A 59 -5.67 3.66 -9.25
N PHE A 60 -6.86 3.52 -8.67
CA PHE A 60 -7.41 2.23 -8.25
C PHE A 60 -7.51 1.25 -9.42
N LEU A 61 -8.06 1.68 -10.56
CA LEU A 61 -8.27 0.82 -11.73
C LEU A 61 -6.93 0.37 -12.33
N GLU A 62 -5.98 1.27 -12.54
CA GLU A 62 -4.64 0.93 -13.05
C GLU A 62 -3.91 -0.04 -12.10
N THR A 63 -4.02 0.18 -10.77
CA THR A 63 -3.42 -0.70 -9.77
C THR A 63 -4.09 -2.07 -9.78
N SER A 64 -5.42 -2.12 -9.81
CA SER A 64 -6.18 -3.38 -9.83
C SER A 64 -5.91 -4.20 -11.09
N GLN A 65 -5.79 -3.54 -12.24
CA GLN A 65 -5.42 -4.19 -13.49
C GLN A 65 -4.02 -4.79 -13.41
N GLN A 66 -3.04 -4.05 -12.88
CA GLN A 66 -1.68 -4.55 -12.69
C GLN A 66 -1.65 -5.76 -11.73
N GLU A 67 -2.43 -5.71 -10.64
CA GLU A 67 -2.59 -6.82 -9.70
C GLU A 67 -3.11 -8.09 -10.39
N GLU A 68 -4.02 -7.97 -11.36
CA GLU A 68 -4.58 -9.09 -12.13
C GLU A 68 -3.59 -9.63 -13.18
N GLU A 69 -2.91 -8.76 -13.91
CA GLU A 69 -1.97 -9.14 -14.96
C GLU A 69 -0.76 -9.93 -14.42
N MET A 70 -0.38 -9.70 -13.17
CA MET A 70 0.80 -10.31 -12.57
C MET A 70 0.54 -11.67 -11.89
N GLN A 71 -0.70 -12.20 -11.90
CA GLN A 71 -1.08 -13.44 -11.19
C GLN A 71 -0.44 -14.72 -11.76
N GLU A 72 0.34 -14.66 -12.81
CA GLU A 72 1.13 -15.78 -13.33
C GLU A 72 2.34 -16.15 -12.46
N HIS A 73 2.82 -15.20 -11.63
CA HIS A 73 3.94 -15.40 -10.71
C HIS A 73 3.50 -16.10 -9.42
N GLN A 74 4.46 -16.73 -8.73
CA GLN A 74 4.17 -17.45 -7.46
C GLN A 74 3.97 -16.51 -6.29
N PHE A 75 4.75 -15.42 -6.23
CA PHE A 75 4.77 -14.51 -5.09
C PHE A 75 4.85 -13.04 -5.56
N LEU A 76 3.87 -12.25 -5.17
CA LEU A 76 3.76 -10.85 -5.56
C LEU A 76 3.92 -9.94 -4.34
N VAL A 77 4.89 -9.04 -4.42
CA VAL A 77 5.22 -8.10 -3.34
C VAL A 77 4.89 -6.68 -3.81
N TYR A 78 3.82 -6.13 -3.29
CA TYR A 78 3.26 -4.84 -3.70
C TYR A 78 3.82 -3.68 -2.86
N ASP A 79 4.37 -2.66 -3.53
CA ASP A 79 4.60 -1.34 -2.96
C ASP A 79 3.30 -0.54 -3.04
N SER A 80 2.49 -0.59 -2.00
CA SER A 80 1.09 -0.20 -1.99
C SER A 80 0.19 -1.18 -2.78
N ALA A 81 -1.11 -1.04 -2.64
CA ALA A 81 -2.10 -1.90 -3.31
C ALA A 81 -3.35 -1.10 -3.66
N SER A 82 -4.19 -1.61 -4.57
CA SER A 82 -5.37 -0.89 -5.05
C SER A 82 -6.32 -0.46 -3.92
N PHE A 83 -6.49 -1.31 -2.91
CA PHE A 83 -7.43 -1.04 -1.81
C PHE A 83 -7.09 0.21 -0.99
N VAL A 84 -5.85 0.70 -0.97
CA VAL A 84 -5.49 1.92 -0.23
C VAL A 84 -6.08 3.19 -0.86
N ALA A 85 -6.50 3.15 -2.13
CA ALA A 85 -7.10 4.30 -2.80
C ALA A 85 -8.33 4.86 -2.05
N ALA A 86 -9.11 4.00 -1.40
CA ALA A 86 -10.24 4.45 -0.58
C ALA A 86 -9.78 5.28 0.64
N ALA A 87 -8.69 4.88 1.29
CA ALA A 87 -8.11 5.64 2.39
C ALA A 87 -7.51 6.97 1.91
N TYR A 88 -6.86 6.99 0.75
CA TYR A 88 -6.37 8.24 0.14
C TYR A 88 -7.51 9.17 -0.23
N MET A 89 -8.59 8.70 -0.85
CA MET A 89 -9.76 9.50 -1.15
C MET A 89 -10.40 10.09 0.11
N GLN A 90 -10.47 9.34 1.20
CA GLN A 90 -10.93 9.86 2.49
C GLN A 90 -9.98 10.91 3.07
N PHE A 91 -8.67 10.68 2.99
CA PHE A 91 -7.66 11.63 3.46
C PHE A 91 -7.70 12.95 2.67
N HIS A 92 -7.93 12.88 1.36
CA HIS A 92 -8.04 14.02 0.47
C HIS A 92 -9.43 14.65 0.43
N HIS A 93 -10.32 14.30 1.38
CA HIS A 93 -11.67 14.90 1.45
C HIS A 93 -11.57 16.44 1.45
N PRO A 94 -12.18 17.12 0.45
CA PRO A 94 -12.17 18.59 0.40
C PRO A 94 -12.94 19.20 1.57
N ARG A 95 -12.43 20.29 2.15
CA ARG A 95 -13.03 20.88 3.37
C ARG A 95 -14.21 21.82 3.09
N ASP A 96 -14.28 22.40 1.88
CA ASP A 96 -15.19 23.49 1.55
C ASP A 96 -16.18 23.08 0.46
N LEU A 97 -16.76 21.86 0.58
CA LEU A 97 -17.79 21.39 -0.34
C LEU A 97 -19.16 21.97 0.02
N ASN A 98 -19.93 22.35 -0.99
CA ASN A 98 -21.35 22.59 -0.79
C ASN A 98 -22.11 21.27 -0.66
N GLN A 99 -23.40 21.32 -0.28
CA GLN A 99 -24.21 20.12 -0.02
C GLN A 99 -24.29 19.16 -1.22
N ALA A 100 -24.37 19.65 -2.45
CA ALA A 100 -24.46 18.82 -3.64
C ALA A 100 -23.11 18.14 -3.96
N GLU A 101 -22.01 18.86 -3.76
CA GLU A 101 -20.65 18.34 -3.91
C GLU A 101 -20.34 17.30 -2.85
N GLU A 102 -20.75 17.53 -1.59
CA GLU A 102 -20.61 16.56 -0.49
C GLU A 102 -21.34 15.26 -0.80
N GLN A 103 -22.59 15.33 -1.27
CA GLN A 103 -23.35 14.14 -1.68
C GLN A 103 -22.67 13.38 -2.82
N LYS A 104 -22.10 14.11 -3.79
CA LYS A 104 -21.34 13.49 -4.90
C LYS A 104 -20.07 12.81 -4.40
N TRP A 105 -19.31 13.49 -3.54
CA TRP A 105 -18.12 12.90 -2.93
C TRP A 105 -18.46 11.65 -2.14
N GLU A 106 -19.48 11.69 -1.28
CA GLU A 106 -19.91 10.55 -0.47
C GLU A 106 -20.32 9.35 -1.34
N TYR A 107 -21.04 9.60 -2.45
CA TYR A 107 -21.39 8.55 -3.39
C TYR A 107 -20.13 7.91 -4.02
N CYS A 108 -19.20 8.72 -4.49
CA CYS A 108 -17.96 8.24 -5.07
C CYS A 108 -17.11 7.48 -4.04
N TYR A 109 -16.99 8.01 -2.83
CA TYR A 109 -16.27 7.36 -1.75
C TYR A 109 -16.86 5.97 -1.40
N ARG A 110 -18.17 5.88 -1.25
CA ARG A 110 -18.85 4.59 -0.97
C ARG A 110 -18.60 3.57 -2.08
N LEU A 111 -18.62 3.99 -3.33
CA LEU A 111 -18.31 3.12 -4.45
C LEU A 111 -16.87 2.61 -4.39
N LEU A 112 -15.90 3.52 -4.27
CA LEU A 112 -14.48 3.15 -4.19
C LEU A 112 -14.18 2.30 -2.94
N TYR A 113 -14.81 2.63 -1.81
CA TYR A 113 -14.69 1.85 -0.57
C TYR A 113 -15.18 0.41 -0.75
N GLY A 114 -16.32 0.21 -1.42
CA GLY A 114 -16.83 -1.12 -1.74
C GLY A 114 -15.87 -1.94 -2.58
N LEU A 115 -15.34 -1.34 -3.65
CA LEU A 115 -14.33 -1.96 -4.52
C LEU A 115 -13.04 -2.29 -3.76
N ALA A 116 -12.55 -1.35 -2.94
CA ALA A 116 -11.35 -1.55 -2.12
C ALA A 116 -11.52 -2.68 -1.10
N ARG A 117 -12.70 -2.79 -0.50
CA ARG A 117 -13.06 -3.87 0.43
C ARG A 117 -13.03 -5.25 -0.23
N ASP A 118 -13.48 -5.36 -1.47
CA ASP A 118 -13.41 -6.62 -2.20
C ASP A 118 -11.95 -6.96 -2.54
N ARG A 119 -11.17 -5.99 -2.98
CA ARG A 119 -9.75 -6.19 -3.36
C ARG A 119 -8.86 -6.59 -2.19
N ILE A 120 -9.06 -6.04 -0.99
CA ILE A 120 -8.22 -6.33 0.17
C ILE A 120 -8.24 -7.82 0.56
N GLN A 121 -9.32 -8.56 0.23
CA GLN A 121 -9.45 -9.98 0.49
C GLN A 121 -8.52 -10.85 -0.38
N HIS A 122 -7.89 -10.29 -1.40
CA HIS A 122 -6.96 -11.02 -2.27
C HIS A 122 -5.53 -11.07 -1.71
N PHE A 123 -5.27 -10.37 -0.61
CA PHE A 123 -3.95 -10.32 0.02
C PHE A 123 -3.85 -11.30 1.18
N GLN A 124 -2.86 -12.20 1.13
CA GLN A 124 -2.58 -13.18 2.18
C GLN A 124 -1.87 -12.56 3.37
N GLN A 125 -1.09 -11.49 3.12
CA GLN A 125 -0.42 -10.74 4.19
C GLN A 125 -0.36 -9.25 3.85
N ILE A 126 -0.64 -8.42 4.85
CA ILE A 126 -0.46 -6.98 4.77
C ILE A 126 0.56 -6.57 5.84
N PHE A 127 1.59 -5.85 5.42
CA PHE A 127 2.55 -5.20 6.30
C PHE A 127 2.24 -3.71 6.35
N TYR A 128 1.91 -3.23 7.53
CA TYR A 128 1.77 -1.81 7.77
C TYR A 128 3.11 -1.21 8.17
N VAL A 129 3.57 -0.21 7.43
CA VAL A 129 4.85 0.45 7.66
C VAL A 129 4.58 1.88 8.15
N PRO A 130 4.64 2.14 9.47
CA PRO A 130 4.29 3.44 10.03
C PRO A 130 5.25 4.55 9.58
N SER A 131 4.73 5.77 9.42
CA SER A 131 5.54 6.96 9.18
C SER A 131 6.30 7.42 10.43
N GLY A 132 7.20 8.41 10.26
CA GLY A 132 7.90 9.04 11.38
C GLY A 132 9.11 8.27 11.93
N LYS A 133 9.36 7.04 11.48
CA LYS A 133 10.59 6.29 11.85
C LYS A 133 11.82 6.73 11.05
N PHE A 134 11.61 7.39 9.91
CA PHE A 134 12.65 8.00 9.08
C PHE A 134 12.25 9.42 8.71
N PRO A 135 13.21 10.35 8.57
CA PRO A 135 12.91 11.65 8.01
C PRO A 135 12.36 11.48 6.58
N LEU A 136 11.35 12.26 6.25
CA LEU A 136 10.84 12.31 4.88
C LEU A 136 11.95 12.79 3.96
N GLY A 137 12.36 11.96 3.00
CA GLY A 137 13.30 12.36 1.97
C GLY A 137 12.68 13.43 1.06
N GLU A 138 13.52 14.28 0.48
CA GLU A 138 13.08 15.22 -0.55
C GLU A 138 12.67 14.44 -1.81
N ASP A 139 11.35 14.31 -2.04
CA ASP A 139 10.79 13.81 -3.29
C ASP A 139 10.19 14.99 -4.07
N PRO A 140 10.76 15.39 -5.22
CA PRO A 140 10.27 16.54 -5.98
C PRO A 140 8.83 16.37 -6.49
N HIS A 141 8.33 15.14 -6.54
CA HIS A 141 6.97 14.83 -6.97
C HIS A 141 5.97 14.73 -5.81
N ARG A 142 6.44 14.71 -4.55
CA ARG A 142 5.62 14.54 -3.34
C ARG A 142 6.08 15.48 -2.24
N ARG A 143 5.45 16.64 -2.15
CA ARG A 143 5.70 17.64 -1.09
C ARG A 143 4.84 17.33 0.14
N TRP A 144 5.06 16.17 0.76
CA TRP A 144 4.35 15.79 1.97
C TRP A 144 5.07 16.32 3.21
N LYS A 145 4.27 16.89 4.13
CA LYS A 145 4.73 17.24 5.46
C LYS A 145 4.55 16.06 6.41
N GLU A 146 5.31 16.03 7.49
CA GLU A 146 5.19 14.97 8.51
C GLU A 146 3.77 14.87 9.10
N GLU A 147 3.09 16.01 9.28
CA GLU A 147 1.70 16.05 9.76
C GLU A 147 0.72 15.39 8.78
N GLU A 148 0.94 15.56 7.50
CA GLU A 148 0.13 14.94 6.43
C GLU A 148 0.35 13.43 6.41
N ALA A 149 1.61 12.98 6.52
CA ALA A 149 1.94 11.56 6.61
C ALA A 149 1.29 10.92 7.85
N ALA A 150 1.38 11.55 9.02
CA ALA A 150 0.71 11.08 10.23
C ALA A 150 -0.83 11.13 10.13
N GLY A 151 -1.37 12.07 9.36
CA GLY A 151 -2.80 12.15 9.05
C GLY A 151 -3.27 10.96 8.22
N LEU A 152 -2.54 10.66 7.15
CA LEU A 152 -2.82 9.51 6.29
C LEU A 152 -2.66 8.18 7.05
N ASP A 153 -1.64 8.05 7.91
CA ASP A 153 -1.47 6.86 8.74
C ASP A 153 -2.72 6.58 9.58
N ARG A 154 -3.31 7.59 10.22
CA ARG A 154 -4.56 7.41 10.97
C ARG A 154 -5.72 6.93 10.11
N VAL A 155 -5.85 7.45 8.89
CA VAL A 155 -6.92 7.06 7.96
C VAL A 155 -6.71 5.63 7.46
N LEU A 156 -5.46 5.24 7.14
CA LEU A 156 -5.12 3.88 6.72
C LEU A 156 -5.39 2.86 7.84
N HIS A 157 -4.97 3.14 9.08
CA HIS A 157 -5.29 2.29 10.22
C HIS A 157 -6.81 2.13 10.41
N ALA A 158 -7.54 3.25 10.42
CA ALA A 158 -9.00 3.21 10.56
C ALA A 158 -9.66 2.39 9.43
N PHE A 159 -9.14 2.47 8.19
CA PHE A 159 -9.63 1.68 7.07
C PHE A 159 -9.36 0.17 7.27
N LEU A 160 -8.16 -0.22 7.67
CA LEU A 160 -7.80 -1.63 7.93
C LEU A 160 -8.65 -2.21 9.08
N ASP A 161 -8.78 -1.48 10.18
CA ASP A 161 -9.54 -1.88 11.36
C ASP A 161 -11.04 -2.01 11.05
N ALA A 162 -11.61 -1.04 10.32
CA ALA A 162 -13.03 -1.06 9.92
C ALA A 162 -13.39 -2.26 9.02
N ASN A 163 -12.42 -2.77 8.26
CA ASN A 163 -12.59 -3.95 7.42
C ASN A 163 -12.17 -5.25 8.12
N SER A 164 -11.77 -5.19 9.39
CA SER A 164 -11.31 -6.35 10.18
C SER A 164 -10.22 -7.17 9.48
N VAL A 165 -9.33 -6.48 8.77
CA VAL A 165 -8.25 -7.12 8.02
C VAL A 165 -7.05 -7.30 8.92
N PRO A 166 -6.56 -8.53 9.10
CA PRO A 166 -5.33 -8.74 9.84
C PRO A 166 -4.14 -8.15 9.09
N TYR A 167 -3.33 -7.36 9.78
CA TYR A 167 -2.08 -6.82 9.27
C TYR A 167 -0.99 -6.91 10.33
N HIS A 168 0.26 -6.95 9.89
CA HIS A 168 1.41 -6.86 10.76
C HIS A 168 2.00 -5.45 10.69
N GLU A 169 2.07 -4.75 11.82
CA GLU A 169 2.74 -3.47 11.90
C GLU A 169 4.24 -3.68 12.11
N VAL A 170 5.05 -3.20 11.16
CA VAL A 170 6.51 -3.32 11.21
C VAL A 170 7.08 -2.45 12.34
N GLN A 171 7.62 -3.07 13.38
CA GLN A 171 8.08 -2.41 14.60
C GLN A 171 9.55 -2.01 14.56
N SER A 172 10.38 -2.82 13.93
CA SER A 172 11.84 -2.60 13.88
C SER A 172 12.19 -1.28 13.18
N VAL A 173 13.30 -0.67 13.59
CA VAL A 173 13.80 0.60 13.02
C VAL A 173 14.88 0.33 11.97
N ASP A 174 15.83 -0.56 12.26
CA ASP A 174 16.90 -0.93 11.35
C ASP A 174 16.37 -1.73 10.17
N ILE A 175 16.90 -1.46 8.96
CA ILE A 175 16.42 -2.08 7.72
C ILE A 175 16.57 -3.60 7.71
N ASN A 176 17.69 -4.13 8.21
CA ASN A 176 17.92 -5.57 8.22
C ASN A 176 17.00 -6.25 9.24
N GLN A 177 16.79 -5.63 10.41
CA GLN A 177 15.84 -6.13 11.41
C GLN A 177 14.40 -6.11 10.87
N ARG A 178 14.01 -5.08 10.10
CA ARG A 178 12.70 -5.04 9.43
C ARG A 178 12.55 -6.17 8.43
N LEU A 179 13.57 -6.43 7.61
CA LEU A 179 13.52 -7.53 6.65
C LEU A 179 13.45 -8.89 7.35
N GLN A 180 14.20 -9.07 8.46
CA GLN A 180 14.11 -10.27 9.28
C GLN A 180 12.71 -10.43 9.91
N GLU A 181 12.14 -9.36 10.46
CA GLU A 181 10.79 -9.33 11.02
C GLU A 181 9.75 -9.75 9.98
N ILE A 182 9.80 -9.16 8.77
CA ILE A 182 8.90 -9.47 7.66
C ILE A 182 9.02 -10.95 7.25
N CYS A 183 10.24 -11.44 7.05
CA CYS A 183 10.45 -12.84 6.67
C CYS A 183 9.99 -13.81 7.78
N SER A 184 10.15 -13.45 9.05
CA SER A 184 9.62 -14.25 10.16
C SER A 184 8.10 -14.38 10.12
N VAL A 185 7.41 -13.24 9.89
CA VAL A 185 5.94 -13.22 9.75
C VAL A 185 5.48 -14.05 8.55
N LEU A 186 6.16 -13.94 7.40
CA LEU A 186 5.83 -14.75 6.22
C LEU A 186 6.00 -16.24 6.48
N LYS A 187 7.05 -16.63 7.22
CA LYS A 187 7.28 -18.02 7.60
C LYS A 187 6.25 -18.52 8.62
N GLU A 188 5.97 -17.75 9.66
CA GLU A 188 4.96 -18.10 10.68
C GLU A 188 3.56 -18.22 10.07
N GLY A 189 3.24 -17.40 9.07
CA GLY A 189 2.03 -17.49 8.26
C GLY A 189 2.00 -18.65 7.25
N GLY A 190 3.09 -19.42 7.13
CA GLY A 190 3.20 -20.54 6.19
C GLY A 190 3.28 -20.10 4.72
N LEU A 191 3.60 -18.83 4.45
CA LEU A 191 3.72 -18.30 3.10
C LEU A 191 5.10 -18.59 2.48
N ILE A 192 6.11 -18.83 3.31
CA ILE A 192 7.42 -19.35 2.94
C ILE A 192 7.83 -20.48 3.89
N ASN A 193 8.63 -21.44 3.40
CA ASN A 193 9.00 -22.62 4.18
C ASN A 193 10.21 -22.37 5.10
N GLU A 194 11.14 -21.52 4.68
CA GLU A 194 12.42 -21.28 5.34
C GLU A 194 12.68 -19.79 5.53
N MET A 195 13.60 -19.45 6.44
CA MET A 195 14.11 -18.10 6.55
C MET A 195 15.16 -17.86 5.46
N PRO A 196 15.03 -16.79 4.65
CA PRO A 196 16.08 -16.44 3.70
C PRO A 196 17.34 -15.96 4.44
N ASN A 197 18.49 -16.18 3.82
CA ASN A 197 19.74 -15.55 4.26
C ASN A 197 19.73 -14.07 3.86
N LEU A 198 19.58 -13.18 4.84
CA LEU A 198 19.51 -11.72 4.69
C LEU A 198 20.89 -11.07 4.89
#